data_6f42e28b8c4d77788719ba9ed31d9583
#
_entry.id   6f42e28b8c4d77788719ba9ed31d9583
#
_cell.length_a   1.000
_cell.length_b   1.000
_cell.length_c   1.000
_cell.angle_alpha   90.00
_cell.angle_beta   90.00
_cell.angle_gamma   90.00
#
_symmetry.space_group_name_H-M   'P 1'
#
loop_
_entity.id
_entity.type
_entity.pdbx_description
1 polymer ?
#
loop_
_entity_poly.entity_id
_entity_poly.type
_entity_poly.pdbx_seq_one_letter_code
_entity_poly.pdbx_strand_id
1 'polypeptide(L)'
;RPRIDAILFNGGSVRQPLLRQRLCEQIGGWQDGFVPQVLENEEPDLAVARGAARYGALLHHRSGRIAAGAAAAVFLEVEGMQATDRQTVRPPLVCVLPQGAAPSQLFEIADLGLKLRTDQLVRFQAYSSTRKSASRAGDIVSWSEGEFHPLPPLQTIVRTAEPSCPEAGGTLSVGLTARMNALGLLHISCVSADPALQQSWPLEFNMREHVQGVAGARGA
;
A
#
# COMPACT_ATOMS: atom_id res chain seq x y z
N ARG A 1 -4.21 23.42 15.35
CA ARG A 1 -3.33 22.85 14.31
C ARG A 1 -1.88 22.95 14.80
N PRO A 2 -0.99 21.96 14.54
CA PRO A 2 0.42 22.11 14.88
C PRO A 2 1.04 23.24 14.05
N ARG A 3 1.89 24.05 14.70
CA ARG A 3 2.62 25.14 14.06
C ARG A 3 3.85 24.56 13.34
N ILE A 4 4.17 25.08 12.17
CA ILE A 4 5.38 24.75 11.41
C ILE A 4 6.44 25.77 11.80
N ASP A 5 7.47 25.34 12.51
CA ASP A 5 8.53 26.21 13.02
C ASP A 5 9.68 26.37 12.01
N ALA A 6 9.97 25.34 11.22
CA ALA A 6 11.08 25.34 10.26
C ALA A 6 10.72 24.57 8.98
N ILE A 7 11.36 24.99 7.86
CA ILE A 7 11.22 24.36 6.53
C ILE A 7 12.61 24.04 5.99
N LEU A 8 12.78 22.80 5.52
CA LEU A 8 13.94 22.38 4.74
C LEU A 8 13.51 22.12 3.30
N PHE A 9 14.08 22.89 2.35
CA PHE A 9 13.81 22.73 0.93
C PHE A 9 14.75 21.72 0.28
N ASN A 10 14.21 20.69 -0.39
CA ASN A 10 14.95 19.66 -1.11
C ASN A 10 14.49 19.55 -2.55
N GLY A 11 15.42 19.17 -3.44
CA GLY A 11 15.15 18.91 -4.85
C GLY A 11 15.18 20.15 -5.74
N GLY A 12 15.28 19.90 -7.04
CA GLY A 12 15.49 20.95 -8.05
C GLY A 12 14.31 21.91 -8.24
N SER A 13 13.07 21.43 -8.05
CA SER A 13 11.86 22.25 -8.26
C SER A 13 11.76 23.46 -7.33
N VAL A 14 12.33 23.37 -6.13
CA VAL A 14 12.29 24.45 -5.13
C VAL A 14 13.60 25.26 -5.06
N ARG A 15 14.42 25.24 -6.11
CA ARG A 15 15.64 26.07 -6.19
C ARG A 15 15.35 27.55 -6.34
N GLN A 16 14.21 27.92 -6.96
CA GLN A 16 13.84 29.31 -7.24
C GLN A 16 13.56 30.05 -5.92
N PRO A 17 14.31 31.15 -5.62
CA PRO A 17 14.12 31.91 -4.38
C PRO A 17 12.70 32.44 -4.20
N LEU A 18 12.10 32.93 -5.28
CA LEU A 18 10.74 33.46 -5.27
C LEU A 18 9.73 32.40 -4.84
N LEU A 19 9.89 31.15 -5.29
CA LEU A 19 8.99 30.05 -4.89
C LEU A 19 9.12 29.73 -3.40
N ARG A 20 10.37 29.70 -2.87
CA ARG A 20 10.62 29.48 -1.44
C ARG A 20 10.00 30.58 -0.59
N GLN A 21 10.20 31.84 -1.01
CA GLN A 21 9.61 33.00 -0.32
C GLN A 21 8.10 32.89 -0.29
N ARG A 22 7.46 32.63 -1.43
CA ARG A 22 5.99 32.48 -1.52
C ARG A 22 5.45 31.35 -0.65
N LEU A 23 6.13 30.21 -0.57
CA LEU A 23 5.75 29.10 0.31
C LEU A 23 5.82 29.53 1.78
N CYS A 24 6.89 30.21 2.20
CA CYS A 24 7.03 30.69 3.57
C CYS A 24 5.95 31.73 3.92
N GLU A 25 5.68 32.69 3.03
CA GLU A 25 4.61 33.70 3.18
C GLU A 25 3.25 33.02 3.34
N GLN A 26 2.94 32.05 2.48
CA GLN A 26 1.67 31.32 2.51
C GLN A 26 1.50 30.52 3.80
N ILE A 27 2.55 29.84 4.26
CA ILE A 27 2.53 29.11 5.52
C ILE A 27 2.39 30.08 6.69
N GLY A 28 3.08 31.23 6.66
CA GLY A 28 2.93 32.28 7.65
C GLY A 28 1.48 32.77 7.74
N GLY A 29 0.79 32.97 6.61
CA GLY A 29 -0.61 33.36 6.56
C GLY A 29 -1.55 32.31 7.17
N TRP A 30 -1.19 31.03 7.15
CA TRP A 30 -2.00 29.95 7.78
C TRP A 30 -1.78 29.83 9.29
N GLN A 31 -0.76 30.47 9.84
CA GLN A 31 -0.37 30.37 11.25
C GLN A 31 -0.17 31.76 11.89
N ASP A 32 -1.16 32.61 11.69
CA ASP A 32 -1.28 33.93 12.33
C ASP A 32 -0.06 34.87 12.14
N GLY A 33 0.56 34.78 10.94
CA GLY A 33 1.71 35.62 10.56
C GLY A 33 3.08 35.07 11.00
N PHE A 34 3.14 33.94 11.68
CA PHE A 34 4.41 33.31 12.05
C PHE A 34 5.08 32.69 10.81
N VAL A 35 6.14 33.31 10.33
CA VAL A 35 6.93 32.79 9.19
C VAL A 35 7.93 31.75 9.68
N PRO A 36 7.89 30.52 9.14
CA PRO A 36 8.81 29.48 9.55
C PRO A 36 10.26 29.77 9.15
N GLN A 37 11.21 29.32 9.96
CA GLN A 37 12.63 29.44 9.66
C GLN A 37 13.00 28.54 8.46
N VAL A 38 13.69 29.07 7.46
CA VAL A 38 14.26 28.28 6.38
C VAL A 38 15.58 27.69 6.82
N LEU A 39 15.66 26.36 6.83
CA LEU A 39 16.90 25.64 7.15
C LEU A 39 17.82 25.62 5.92
N GLU A 40 19.12 25.76 6.17
CA GLU A 40 20.12 25.69 5.12
C GLU A 40 20.26 24.27 4.58
N ASN A 41 20.35 24.16 3.26
CA ASN A 41 20.68 22.95 2.53
C ASN A 41 21.63 23.29 1.39
N GLU A 42 22.90 23.04 1.61
CA GLU A 42 23.96 23.38 0.68
C GLU A 42 23.82 22.68 -0.67
N GLU A 43 23.35 21.43 -0.67
CA GLU A 43 23.27 20.59 -1.87
C GLU A 43 21.91 19.87 -1.98
N PRO A 44 20.85 20.61 -2.35
CA PRO A 44 19.48 20.05 -2.43
C PRO A 44 19.34 18.85 -3.38
N ASP A 45 20.19 18.79 -4.42
CA ASP A 45 20.17 17.71 -5.42
C ASP A 45 20.73 16.39 -4.86
N LEU A 46 21.64 16.47 -3.90
CA LEU A 46 22.23 15.31 -3.25
C LEU A 46 21.45 14.84 -2.03
N ALA A 47 20.39 15.52 -1.64
CA ALA A 47 19.63 15.21 -0.44
C ALA A 47 19.10 13.77 -0.43
N VAL A 48 18.61 13.27 -1.58
CA VAL A 48 18.13 11.89 -1.72
C VAL A 48 19.26 10.87 -1.56
N ALA A 49 20.40 11.10 -2.22
CA ALA A 49 21.57 10.22 -2.16
C ALA A 49 22.16 10.17 -0.74
N ARG A 50 22.31 11.32 -0.09
CA ARG A 50 22.76 11.42 1.31
C ARG A 50 21.77 10.74 2.27
N GLY A 51 20.47 10.93 2.06
CA GLY A 51 19.41 10.27 2.83
C GLY A 51 19.47 8.75 2.67
N ALA A 52 19.65 8.25 1.46
CA ALA A 52 19.78 6.82 1.18
C ALA A 52 21.04 6.23 1.84
N ALA A 53 22.18 6.90 1.73
CA ALA A 53 23.43 6.47 2.39
C ALA A 53 23.27 6.45 3.91
N ARG A 54 22.67 7.48 4.50
CA ARG A 54 22.38 7.54 5.95
C ARG A 54 21.44 6.44 6.37
N TYR A 55 20.38 6.21 5.60
CA TYR A 55 19.43 5.13 5.88
C TYR A 55 20.09 3.76 5.83
N GLY A 56 20.95 3.49 4.83
CA GLY A 56 21.73 2.26 4.75
C GLY A 56 22.63 2.05 5.98
N ALA A 57 23.30 3.12 6.44
CA ALA A 57 24.11 3.07 7.66
C ALA A 57 23.27 2.76 8.91
N LEU A 58 22.09 3.37 9.06
CA LEU A 58 21.17 3.10 10.18
C LEU A 58 20.63 1.65 10.15
N LEU A 59 20.39 1.09 8.97
CA LEU A 59 20.00 -0.32 8.82
C LEU A 59 21.13 -1.24 9.33
N HIS A 60 22.38 -0.94 8.95
CA HIS A 60 23.55 -1.73 9.37
C HIS A 60 23.77 -1.66 10.89
N HIS A 61 23.68 -0.49 11.46
CA HIS A 61 23.92 -0.27 12.91
C HIS A 61 22.73 -0.57 13.81
N ARG A 62 21.55 -0.90 13.26
CA ARG A 62 20.31 -1.20 13.97
C ARG A 62 19.88 -0.12 14.98
N SER A 63 20.26 1.14 14.79
CA SER A 63 20.02 2.24 15.73
C SER A 63 19.45 3.48 15.06
N GLY A 64 18.64 4.24 15.81
CA GLY A 64 18.20 5.59 15.44
C GLY A 64 17.29 5.68 14.19
N ARG A 65 16.63 4.60 13.82
CA ARG A 65 15.72 4.57 12.69
C ARG A 65 14.36 5.15 13.09
N ILE A 66 13.84 6.07 12.26
CA ILE A 66 12.46 6.50 12.39
C ILE A 66 11.57 5.32 12.02
N ALA A 67 10.84 4.81 13.00
CA ALA A 67 9.89 3.72 12.82
C ALA A 67 8.57 4.30 12.26
N ALA A 68 8.57 4.76 11.01
CA ALA A 68 7.33 5.05 10.32
C ALA A 68 6.77 3.72 9.80
N GLY A 69 5.63 3.31 10.33
CA GLY A 69 4.87 2.18 9.82
C GLY A 69 4.11 2.53 8.53
N ALA A 70 3.29 1.61 8.04
CA ALA A 70 2.43 1.82 6.88
C ALA A 70 1.53 3.05 7.08
N ALA A 71 1.57 4.01 6.17
CA ALA A 71 0.82 5.26 6.26
C ALA A 71 -0.70 5.04 6.21
N ALA A 72 -1.15 3.99 5.52
CA ALA A 72 -2.55 3.60 5.40
C ALA A 72 -2.68 2.09 5.53
N ALA A 73 -3.85 1.63 5.97
CA ALA A 73 -4.20 0.21 5.89
C ALA A 73 -4.50 -0.16 4.42
N VAL A 74 -4.17 -1.40 4.02
CA VAL A 74 -4.44 -1.94 2.69
C VAL A 74 -5.42 -3.10 2.79
N PHE A 75 -6.38 -3.09 1.87
CA PHE A 75 -7.46 -4.05 1.81
C PHE A 75 -7.52 -4.68 0.41
N LEU A 76 -7.94 -5.94 0.35
CA LEU A 76 -8.28 -6.64 -0.88
C LEU A 76 -9.77 -6.95 -0.90
N GLU A 77 -10.38 -6.76 -2.06
CA GLU A 77 -11.74 -7.19 -2.34
C GLU A 77 -11.76 -8.70 -2.53
N VAL A 78 -12.69 -9.38 -1.86
CA VAL A 78 -12.80 -10.84 -1.86
C VAL A 78 -14.20 -11.23 -2.29
N GLU A 79 -14.30 -11.85 -3.46
CA GLU A 79 -15.55 -12.40 -3.95
C GLU A 79 -15.93 -13.70 -3.21
N GLY A 80 -17.24 -13.94 -3.05
CA GLY A 80 -17.76 -15.18 -2.47
C GLY A 80 -17.85 -15.22 -0.94
N MET A 81 -17.33 -14.21 -0.24
CA MET A 81 -17.57 -14.04 1.19
C MET A 81 -18.87 -13.25 1.41
N GLN A 82 -19.70 -13.71 2.36
CA GLN A 82 -20.89 -12.96 2.73
C GLN A 82 -20.46 -11.71 3.51
N ALA A 83 -20.81 -10.54 2.99
CA ALA A 83 -20.72 -9.31 3.77
C ALA A 83 -21.55 -9.47 5.05
N THR A 84 -21.04 -8.97 6.16
CA THR A 84 -21.73 -8.98 7.46
C THR A 84 -23.06 -8.21 7.39
N ASP A 85 -23.21 -7.35 6.40
CA ASP A 85 -24.39 -6.56 6.15
C ASP A 85 -25.00 -6.90 4.77
N ARG A 86 -26.21 -7.45 4.77
CA ARG A 86 -26.96 -7.89 3.58
C ARG A 86 -27.37 -6.74 2.63
N GLN A 87 -27.09 -5.50 2.98
CA GLN A 87 -27.49 -4.31 2.18
C GLN A 87 -26.41 -3.79 1.24
N THR A 88 -25.16 -4.25 1.33
CA THR A 88 -24.09 -3.80 0.45
C THR A 88 -24.01 -4.63 -0.82
N VAL A 89 -24.19 -3.96 -1.97
CA VAL A 89 -24.08 -4.54 -3.33
C VAL A 89 -22.62 -4.89 -3.69
N ARG A 90 -21.66 -4.47 -2.87
CA ARG A 90 -20.21 -4.68 -3.14
C ARG A 90 -19.63 -5.81 -2.28
N PRO A 91 -18.64 -6.54 -2.82
CA PRO A 91 -17.93 -7.57 -2.06
C PRO A 91 -17.26 -6.99 -0.80
N PRO A 92 -17.10 -7.78 0.25
CA PRO A 92 -16.38 -7.37 1.45
C PRO A 92 -14.88 -7.19 1.16
N LEU A 93 -14.25 -6.38 2.00
CA LEU A 93 -12.83 -6.08 1.95
C LEU A 93 -12.10 -6.74 3.12
N VAL A 94 -10.98 -7.39 2.85
CA VAL A 94 -10.10 -7.99 3.87
C VAL A 94 -8.90 -7.10 4.08
N CYS A 95 -8.63 -6.71 5.32
CA CYS A 95 -7.40 -5.99 5.67
C CYS A 95 -6.20 -6.91 5.52
N VAL A 96 -5.28 -6.60 4.63
CA VAL A 96 -4.05 -7.38 4.42
C VAL A 96 -2.84 -6.73 5.07
N LEU A 97 -2.80 -5.40 5.16
CA LEU A 97 -1.75 -4.65 5.83
C LEU A 97 -2.38 -3.60 6.74
N PRO A 98 -2.26 -3.71 8.07
CA PRO A 98 -2.74 -2.69 9.00
C PRO A 98 -2.00 -1.36 8.84
N GLN A 99 -2.66 -0.24 9.15
CA GLN A 99 -1.99 1.04 9.28
C GLN A 99 -0.99 0.98 10.45
N GLY A 100 0.18 1.59 10.28
CA GLY A 100 1.25 1.54 11.29
C GLY A 100 2.05 0.23 11.28
N ALA A 101 1.77 -0.72 10.37
CA ALA A 101 2.55 -1.96 10.24
C ALA A 101 4.04 -1.65 10.08
N ALA A 102 4.88 -2.28 10.91
CA ALA A 102 6.32 -2.05 10.87
C ALA A 102 6.94 -2.62 9.57
N PRO A 103 8.00 -1.98 9.05
CA PRO A 103 8.73 -2.52 7.91
C PRO A 103 9.22 -3.94 8.18
N SER A 104 9.06 -4.81 7.19
CA SER A 104 9.41 -6.24 7.22
C SER A 104 8.57 -7.13 8.16
N GLN A 105 7.56 -6.57 8.84
CA GLN A 105 6.57 -7.37 9.56
C GLN A 105 5.75 -8.19 8.56
N LEU A 106 5.69 -9.51 8.77
CA LEU A 106 4.87 -10.42 7.97
C LEU A 106 3.51 -10.59 8.65
N PHE A 107 2.47 -10.47 7.84
CA PHE A 107 1.09 -10.77 8.22
C PHE A 107 0.64 -12.00 7.45
N GLU A 108 0.18 -13.01 8.17
CA GLU A 108 -0.37 -14.26 7.61
C GLU A 108 -1.87 -14.29 7.89
N ILE A 109 -2.65 -14.55 6.85
CA ILE A 109 -4.11 -14.55 6.89
C ILE A 109 -4.56 -15.88 6.28
N ALA A 110 -4.73 -16.88 7.13
CA ALA A 110 -4.96 -18.27 6.72
C ALA A 110 -6.46 -18.61 6.56
N ASP A 111 -7.31 -18.13 7.48
CA ASP A 111 -8.65 -18.68 7.67
C ASP A 111 -9.76 -17.95 6.90
N LEU A 112 -9.46 -17.41 5.73
CA LEU A 112 -10.43 -16.68 4.93
C LEU A 112 -11.31 -17.58 4.05
N GLY A 113 -11.01 -18.87 3.93
CA GLY A 113 -11.73 -19.79 3.04
C GLY A 113 -11.64 -19.41 1.57
N LEU A 114 -10.59 -18.66 1.17
CA LEU A 114 -10.40 -18.23 -0.20
C LEU A 114 -10.12 -19.42 -1.11
N LYS A 115 -10.78 -19.44 -2.27
CA LYS A 115 -10.56 -20.42 -3.31
C LYS A 115 -10.17 -19.72 -4.60
N LEU A 116 -9.02 -20.04 -5.14
CA LEU A 116 -8.56 -19.53 -6.43
C LEU A 116 -8.65 -20.62 -7.49
N ARG A 117 -9.02 -20.21 -8.70
CA ARG A 117 -8.94 -21.08 -9.87
C ARG A 117 -7.50 -21.20 -10.32
N THR A 118 -7.06 -22.41 -10.65
CA THR A 118 -5.73 -22.67 -11.18
C THR A 118 -5.66 -22.41 -12.68
N ASP A 119 -4.46 -22.13 -13.17
CA ASP A 119 -4.11 -21.97 -14.60
C ASP A 119 -4.85 -20.86 -15.34
N GLN A 120 -5.38 -19.90 -14.60
CA GLN A 120 -5.97 -18.69 -15.18
C GLN A 120 -5.54 -17.44 -14.41
N LEU A 121 -5.64 -16.30 -15.08
CA LEU A 121 -5.34 -15.01 -14.46
C LEU A 121 -6.41 -14.68 -13.41
N VAL A 122 -5.99 -14.52 -12.17
CA VAL A 122 -6.82 -14.06 -11.06
C VAL A 122 -6.49 -12.59 -10.78
N ARG A 123 -7.52 -11.78 -10.63
CA ARG A 123 -7.40 -10.35 -10.39
C ARG A 123 -8.02 -9.99 -9.05
N PHE A 124 -7.33 -9.15 -8.29
CA PHE A 124 -7.80 -8.62 -7.01
C PHE A 124 -7.84 -7.10 -7.08
N GLN A 125 -8.97 -6.51 -6.73
CA GLN A 125 -9.03 -5.07 -6.53
C GLN A 125 -8.51 -4.73 -5.14
N ALA A 126 -7.53 -3.83 -5.09
CA ALA A 126 -6.93 -3.34 -3.85
C ALA A 126 -7.43 -1.94 -3.51
N TYR A 127 -7.48 -1.64 -2.21
CA TYR A 127 -7.87 -0.33 -1.67
C TYR A 127 -6.94 0.07 -0.54
N SER A 128 -6.76 1.37 -0.35
CA SER A 128 -6.12 1.93 0.84
C SER A 128 -7.11 2.74 1.67
N SER A 129 -6.91 2.79 2.99
CA SER A 129 -7.70 3.61 3.88
C SER A 129 -6.87 4.14 5.05
N THR A 130 -7.01 5.44 5.34
CA THR A 130 -6.50 6.06 6.57
C THR A 130 -7.57 6.16 7.66
N ARG A 131 -8.84 5.94 7.31
CA ARG A 131 -9.97 6.01 8.23
C ARG A 131 -10.21 4.70 8.99
N LYS A 132 -9.78 3.58 8.42
CA LYS A 132 -9.85 2.25 9.03
C LYS A 132 -8.57 1.89 9.78
N SER A 133 -8.04 2.83 10.56
CA SER A 133 -6.75 2.71 11.27
C SER A 133 -6.72 1.61 12.34
N ALA A 134 -7.88 1.24 12.89
CA ALA A 134 -7.98 0.19 13.91
C ALA A 134 -8.09 -1.24 13.32
N SER A 135 -8.15 -1.38 11.98
CA SER A 135 -8.27 -2.71 11.34
C SER A 135 -6.99 -3.52 11.53
N ARG A 136 -7.16 -4.80 11.84
CA ARG A 136 -6.08 -5.79 11.95
C ARG A 136 -6.02 -6.65 10.69
N ALA A 137 -4.87 -7.27 10.45
CA ALA A 137 -4.76 -8.24 9.36
C ALA A 137 -5.79 -9.37 9.53
N GLY A 138 -6.52 -9.67 8.46
CA GLY A 138 -7.62 -10.63 8.46
C GLY A 138 -9.00 -10.06 8.78
N ASP A 139 -9.09 -8.83 9.28
CA ASP A 139 -10.39 -8.20 9.52
C ASP A 139 -11.17 -8.03 8.21
N ILE A 140 -12.44 -8.43 8.25
CA ILE A 140 -13.37 -8.28 7.13
C ILE A 140 -14.22 -7.04 7.40
N VAL A 141 -14.23 -6.11 6.45
CA VAL A 141 -14.96 -4.86 6.55
C VAL A 141 -15.86 -4.66 5.34
N SER A 142 -17.02 -4.03 5.57
CA SER A 142 -17.91 -3.63 4.49
C SER A 142 -17.37 -2.37 3.81
N TRP A 143 -17.57 -2.27 2.51
CA TRP A 143 -17.19 -1.10 1.74
C TRP A 143 -18.09 0.10 2.11
N SER A 144 -17.48 1.27 2.30
CA SER A 144 -18.17 2.54 2.58
C SER A 144 -17.62 3.63 1.67
N GLU A 145 -18.52 4.45 1.14
CA GLU A 145 -18.13 5.55 0.26
C GLU A 145 -17.25 6.60 0.99
N GLY A 146 -16.19 7.04 0.32
CA GLY A 146 -15.25 8.04 0.86
C GLY A 146 -14.30 7.53 1.94
N GLU A 147 -14.37 6.25 2.34
CA GLU A 147 -13.44 5.64 3.30
C GLU A 147 -12.27 4.91 2.64
N PHE A 148 -12.46 4.48 1.39
CA PHE A 148 -11.49 3.66 0.65
C PHE A 148 -11.07 4.36 -0.63
N HIS A 149 -9.77 4.35 -0.91
CA HIS A 149 -9.17 4.84 -2.14
C HIS A 149 -8.71 3.65 -2.98
N PRO A 150 -9.15 3.52 -4.24
CA PRO A 150 -8.74 2.41 -5.09
C PRO A 150 -7.25 2.49 -5.38
N LEU A 151 -6.60 1.33 -5.33
CA LEU A 151 -5.23 1.12 -5.78
C LEU A 151 -5.27 0.38 -7.13
N PRO A 152 -4.16 0.38 -7.88
CA PRO A 152 -4.06 -0.47 -9.08
C PRO A 152 -4.38 -1.92 -8.75
N PRO A 153 -5.10 -2.64 -9.64
CA PRO A 153 -5.45 -4.02 -9.40
C PRO A 153 -4.20 -4.91 -9.33
N LEU A 154 -4.24 -5.89 -8.45
CA LEU A 154 -3.23 -6.92 -8.31
C LEU A 154 -3.62 -8.14 -9.15
N GLN A 155 -2.64 -8.81 -9.74
CA GLN A 155 -2.86 -9.98 -10.57
C GLN A 155 -1.90 -11.10 -10.23
N THR A 156 -2.36 -12.34 -10.37
CA THR A 156 -1.50 -13.53 -10.27
C THR A 156 -2.04 -14.66 -11.14
N ILE A 157 -1.18 -15.61 -11.48
CA ILE A 157 -1.55 -16.89 -12.08
C ILE A 157 -1.10 -17.97 -11.11
N VAL A 158 -2.08 -18.66 -10.53
CA VAL A 158 -1.81 -19.82 -9.68
C VAL A 158 -1.56 -21.02 -10.57
N ARG A 159 -0.30 -21.47 -10.62
CA ARG A 159 0.10 -22.68 -11.34
C ARG A 159 0.40 -23.77 -10.33
N THR A 160 -0.16 -24.95 -10.53
CA THR A 160 0.18 -26.14 -9.76
C THR A 160 1.25 -26.93 -10.53
N ALA A 161 2.34 -27.29 -9.83
CA ALA A 161 3.48 -27.97 -10.46
C ALA A 161 3.18 -29.42 -10.90
N GLU A 162 2.09 -30.01 -10.43
CA GLU A 162 1.67 -31.36 -10.84
C GLU A 162 0.43 -31.30 -11.73
N PRO A 163 0.49 -31.92 -12.94
CA PRO A 163 -0.67 -32.09 -13.80
C PRO A 163 -1.57 -33.25 -13.29
N SER A 164 -1.83 -33.33 -12.01
CA SER A 164 -2.62 -34.41 -11.41
C SER A 164 -4.13 -34.20 -11.48
N CYS A 165 -4.60 -33.14 -12.17
CA CYS A 165 -6.00 -33.03 -12.57
C CYS A 165 -6.08 -32.63 -14.05
N PRO A 166 -6.56 -33.54 -14.93
CA PRO A 166 -6.72 -33.26 -16.37
C PRO A 166 -7.91 -32.35 -16.69
N GLU A 167 -8.63 -31.85 -15.69
CA GLU A 167 -9.69 -30.87 -15.89
C GLU A 167 -9.16 -29.45 -15.66
N ALA A 168 -8.97 -28.72 -16.75
CA ALA A 168 -8.73 -27.29 -16.74
C ALA A 168 -9.78 -26.58 -15.87
N GLY A 169 -9.37 -26.06 -14.69
CA GLY A 169 -10.26 -25.34 -13.81
C GLY A 169 -10.33 -25.85 -12.36
N GLY A 170 -9.30 -26.52 -11.86
CA GLY A 170 -9.18 -26.86 -10.45
C GLY A 170 -9.27 -25.61 -9.56
N THR A 171 -9.82 -25.79 -8.34
CA THR A 171 -9.86 -24.73 -7.31
C THR A 171 -8.88 -25.09 -6.20
N LEU A 172 -8.00 -24.16 -5.85
CA LEU A 172 -7.06 -24.30 -4.74
C LEU A 172 -7.48 -23.40 -3.58
N SER A 173 -7.52 -23.97 -2.37
CA SER A 173 -7.69 -23.17 -1.15
C SER A 173 -6.39 -22.45 -0.82
N VAL A 174 -6.48 -21.14 -0.58
CA VAL A 174 -5.31 -20.30 -0.31
C VAL A 174 -5.55 -19.38 0.89
N GLY A 175 -4.45 -19.08 1.58
CA GLY A 175 -4.35 -17.93 2.47
C GLY A 175 -3.64 -16.77 1.78
N LEU A 176 -3.53 -15.66 2.48
CA LEU A 176 -2.79 -14.47 2.03
C LEU A 176 -1.63 -14.19 2.98
N THR A 177 -0.53 -13.74 2.42
CA THR A 177 0.55 -13.12 3.19
C THR A 177 0.79 -11.72 2.70
N ALA A 178 1.09 -10.80 3.61
CA ALA A 178 1.41 -9.42 3.26
C ALA A 178 2.55 -8.90 4.12
N ARG A 179 3.44 -8.12 3.51
CA ARG A 179 4.50 -7.38 4.20
C ARG A 179 4.84 -6.12 3.44
N MET A 180 5.28 -5.11 4.16
CA MET A 180 5.89 -3.92 3.57
C MET A 180 7.39 -3.97 3.81
N ASN A 181 8.21 -3.81 2.78
CA ASN A 181 9.66 -3.76 2.95
C ASN A 181 10.13 -2.41 3.51
N ALA A 182 11.44 -2.28 3.77
CA ALA A 182 12.03 -1.07 4.33
C ALA A 182 11.92 0.16 3.40
N LEU A 183 11.64 -0.03 2.11
CA LEU A 183 11.43 1.03 1.12
C LEU A 183 9.95 1.42 0.98
N GLY A 184 9.05 0.82 1.77
CA GLY A 184 7.62 1.07 1.68
C GLY A 184 6.92 0.29 0.55
N LEU A 185 7.61 -0.65 -0.11
CA LEU A 185 6.99 -1.48 -1.14
C LEU A 185 6.18 -2.61 -0.49
N LEU A 186 4.93 -2.70 -0.91
CA LEU A 186 4.01 -3.73 -0.47
C LEU A 186 4.21 -5.01 -1.28
N HIS A 187 4.39 -6.12 -0.58
CA HIS A 187 4.44 -7.47 -1.13
C HIS A 187 3.27 -8.26 -0.58
N ILE A 188 2.43 -8.76 -1.45
CA ILE A 188 1.31 -9.66 -1.11
C ILE A 188 1.48 -10.94 -1.90
N SER A 189 1.22 -12.08 -1.29
CA SER A 189 1.23 -13.37 -1.98
C SER A 189 0.03 -14.21 -1.53
N CYS A 190 -0.48 -15.01 -2.47
CA CYS A 190 -1.32 -16.15 -2.12
C CYS A 190 -0.42 -17.31 -1.69
N VAL A 191 -0.77 -18.00 -0.62
CA VAL A 191 -0.07 -19.20 -0.15
C VAL A 191 -1.03 -20.37 -0.11
N SER A 192 -0.56 -21.56 -0.47
CA SER A 192 -1.41 -22.75 -0.39
C SER A 192 -1.88 -22.97 1.04
N ALA A 193 -3.16 -23.26 1.21
CA ALA A 193 -3.70 -23.69 2.50
C ALA A 193 -3.38 -25.17 2.79
N ASP A 194 -2.96 -25.95 1.78
CA ASP A 194 -2.51 -27.33 1.95
C ASP A 194 -1.05 -27.33 2.43
N PRO A 195 -0.78 -27.85 3.64
CA PRO A 195 0.57 -27.96 4.18
C PRO A 195 1.53 -28.82 3.33
N ALA A 196 0.97 -29.74 2.54
CA ALA A 196 1.78 -30.59 1.62
C ALA A 196 2.26 -29.81 0.39
N LEU A 197 1.53 -28.76 0.00
CA LEU A 197 1.86 -27.86 -1.11
C LEU A 197 2.49 -26.58 -0.56
N GLN A 198 3.80 -26.57 -0.32
CA GLN A 198 4.52 -25.38 0.12
C GLN A 198 4.75 -24.40 -1.05
N GLN A 199 3.66 -23.90 -1.64
CA GLN A 199 3.72 -22.99 -2.77
C GLN A 199 3.15 -21.62 -2.41
N SER A 200 3.78 -20.58 -2.97
CA SER A 200 3.27 -19.21 -2.87
C SER A 200 3.32 -18.52 -4.24
N TRP A 201 2.34 -17.66 -4.49
CA TRP A 201 2.19 -16.93 -5.75
C TRP A 201 2.11 -15.45 -5.43
N PRO A 202 3.10 -14.65 -5.87
CA PRO A 202 3.08 -13.21 -5.65
C PRO A 202 1.93 -12.56 -6.40
N LEU A 203 1.33 -11.55 -5.79
CA LEU A 203 0.37 -10.67 -6.44
C LEU A 203 1.13 -9.46 -7.00
N GLU A 204 1.07 -9.26 -8.31
CA GLU A 204 1.75 -8.17 -8.99
C GLU A 204 0.79 -7.06 -9.38
N PHE A 205 1.23 -5.80 -9.27
CA PHE A 205 0.46 -4.66 -9.72
C PHE A 205 0.45 -4.55 -11.25
N ASN A 206 -0.74 -4.47 -11.84
CA ASN A 206 -0.86 -4.17 -13.27
C ASN A 206 -0.93 -2.65 -13.49
N MET A 207 0.22 -2.04 -13.80
CA MET A 207 0.31 -0.60 -14.07
C MET A 207 -0.32 -0.19 -15.41
N ARG A 208 -0.52 -1.11 -16.36
CA ARG A 208 -0.96 -0.76 -17.73
C ARG A 208 -2.46 -0.46 -17.82
N GLU A 209 -3.29 -1.07 -16.99
CA GLU A 209 -4.75 -0.86 -17.05
C GLU A 209 -5.21 0.41 -16.34
N HIS A 210 -4.42 0.93 -15.39
CA HIS A 210 -4.78 2.15 -14.65
C HIS A 210 -4.77 3.42 -15.54
N VAL A 211 -4.01 3.42 -16.65
CA VAL A 211 -3.92 4.55 -17.59
C VAL A 211 -5.17 4.66 -18.45
N GLN A 212 -5.90 3.57 -18.72
CA GLN A 212 -7.11 3.61 -19.57
C GLN A 212 -8.36 4.09 -18.82
N GLY A 213 -8.44 3.91 -17.51
CA GLY A 213 -9.60 4.34 -16.69
C GLY A 213 -9.68 5.86 -16.45
N VAL A 214 -8.55 6.58 -16.50
CA VAL A 214 -8.50 8.02 -16.24
C VAL A 214 -8.77 8.86 -17.50
N ALA A 215 -8.57 8.28 -18.68
CA ALA A 215 -8.83 8.98 -19.96
C ALA A 215 -10.32 9.05 -20.34
N GLY A 216 -11.16 8.18 -19.79
CA GLY A 216 -12.60 8.13 -20.09
C GLY A 216 -13.51 9.08 -19.28
N ALA A 217 -13.00 9.75 -18.23
CA ALA A 217 -13.80 10.58 -17.33
C ALA A 217 -13.71 12.10 -17.62
N ARG A 218 -13.09 12.50 -18.76
CA ARG A 218 -13.03 13.91 -19.19
C ARG A 218 -13.69 14.10 -20.55
N GLY A 219 -14.98 13.80 -20.63
CA GLY A 219 -15.72 14.04 -21.87
C GLY A 219 -17.17 13.66 -21.73
N ALA A 220 -17.93 14.42 -20.98
CA ALA A 220 -19.36 14.61 -21.07
C ALA A 220 -19.75 15.87 -20.28
#